data_558b1cc2c20f13abee5ac4c60cfbbfea
#
_entry.id   558b1cc2c20f13abee5ac4c60cfbbfea
#
_cell.length_a   1.000
_cell.length_b   1.000
_cell.length_c   1.000
_cell.angle_alpha   90.00
_cell.angle_beta   90.00
_cell.angle_gamma   90.00
#
_symmetry.space_group_name_H-M   'P 1'
#
loop_
_entity.id
_entity.type
_entity.pdbx_description
1 polymer ?
#
loop_
_entity_poly.entity_id
_entity_poly.type
_entity_poly.pdbx_seq_one_letter_code
_entity_poly.pdbx_strand_id
1 'polypeptide(L)'
;MFPASLVRISSGAAYCSGTLLDPETVLTCAHFFREHPTGATVKAHGAIRTIRQVTTVPGTDIAIVTVRPFRKLSGETFPRIVEGAAPRIGTPAVTFGFGGRARRMQARPGLWLGTIPLAMSRSRATRVRPAGLVFNTKPAVKGDSGGPVMVGGRIVGVQSLILDPFGKNLRVATVNLLPEGTVR
;
A
#
# COMPACT_ATOMS: atom_id res chain seq x y z
N MET A 1 -16.26 4.80 4.77
CA MET A 1 -15.54 3.58 5.24
C MET A 1 -15.26 2.74 4.01
N PHE A 2 -13.97 2.38 3.73
CA PHE A 2 -13.60 1.67 2.48
C PHE A 2 -13.12 0.21 2.68
N PRO A 3 -13.73 -0.62 3.55
CA PRO A 3 -13.25 -1.99 3.76
C PRO A 3 -13.37 -2.85 2.50
N ALA A 4 -14.30 -2.51 1.60
CA ALA A 4 -14.58 -3.27 0.38
C ALA A 4 -13.44 -3.21 -0.64
N SER A 5 -12.68 -2.12 -0.70
CA SER A 5 -11.61 -1.93 -1.68
C SER A 5 -10.27 -2.57 -1.28
N LEU A 6 -10.10 -2.99 -0.02
CA LEU A 6 -8.83 -3.55 0.44
C LEU A 6 -8.65 -5.00 0.00
N VAL A 7 -7.48 -5.29 -0.53
CA VAL A 7 -7.13 -6.61 -1.05
C VAL A 7 -5.87 -7.15 -0.40
N ARG A 8 -5.80 -8.48 -0.31
CA ARG A 8 -4.57 -9.20 0.02
C ARG A 8 -4.00 -9.81 -1.24
N ILE A 9 -2.73 -9.53 -1.50
CA ILE A 9 -1.97 -10.10 -2.60
C ILE A 9 -1.07 -11.18 -2.02
N SER A 10 -1.07 -12.38 -2.60
CA SER A 10 -0.31 -13.52 -2.06
C SER A 10 0.40 -14.28 -3.16
N SER A 11 1.64 -14.73 -2.86
CA SER A 11 2.44 -15.65 -3.69
C SER A 11 3.07 -16.68 -2.76
N GLY A 12 2.60 -17.92 -2.79
CA GLY A 12 2.97 -18.93 -1.81
C GLY A 12 2.66 -18.49 -0.38
N ALA A 13 3.65 -18.52 0.49
CA ALA A 13 3.53 -18.07 1.90
C ALA A 13 3.70 -16.55 2.06
N ALA A 14 4.23 -15.87 1.05
CA ALA A 14 4.42 -14.42 1.07
C ALA A 14 3.13 -13.68 0.74
N TYR A 15 2.95 -12.50 1.32
CA TYR A 15 1.81 -11.66 1.02
C TYR A 15 2.09 -10.19 1.32
N CYS A 16 1.33 -9.33 0.67
CA CYS A 16 1.26 -7.90 0.94
C CYS A 16 -0.19 -7.41 0.87
N SER A 17 -0.37 -6.14 1.12
CA SER A 17 -1.66 -5.46 1.05
C SER A 17 -1.79 -4.67 -0.25
N GLY A 18 -3.00 -4.31 -0.61
CA GLY A 18 -3.30 -3.42 -1.73
C GLY A 18 -4.70 -2.83 -1.59
N THR A 19 -5.06 -1.96 -2.50
CA THR A 19 -6.41 -1.40 -2.58
C THR A 19 -6.90 -1.35 -4.01
N LEU A 20 -8.14 -1.73 -4.24
CA LEU A 20 -8.83 -1.55 -5.51
C LEU A 20 -9.13 -0.06 -5.72
N LEU A 21 -8.81 0.45 -6.88
CA LEU A 21 -9.18 1.78 -7.39
C LEU A 21 -10.44 1.71 -8.25
N ASP A 22 -10.70 0.53 -8.80
CA ASP A 22 -11.89 0.12 -9.53
C ASP A 22 -12.01 -1.42 -9.46
N PRO A 23 -13.01 -2.09 -10.09
CA PRO A 23 -13.17 -3.54 -9.98
C PRO A 23 -12.01 -4.40 -10.50
N GLU A 24 -11.06 -3.85 -11.25
CA GLU A 24 -9.96 -4.61 -11.87
C GLU A 24 -8.56 -4.01 -11.65
N THR A 25 -8.48 -2.79 -11.09
CA THR A 25 -7.22 -2.08 -10.88
C THR A 25 -6.86 -2.03 -9.40
N VAL A 26 -5.69 -2.53 -9.04
CA VAL A 26 -5.16 -2.55 -7.67
C VAL A 26 -3.92 -1.69 -7.56
N LEU A 27 -3.91 -0.79 -6.60
CA LEU A 27 -2.75 -0.02 -6.17
C LEU A 27 -2.04 -0.78 -5.04
N THR A 28 -0.71 -0.97 -5.14
CA THR A 28 0.10 -1.71 -4.15
C THR A 28 1.59 -1.34 -4.24
N CYS A 29 2.46 -2.06 -3.52
CA CYS A 29 3.92 -1.86 -3.55
C CYS A 29 4.59 -2.68 -4.65
N ALA A 30 5.63 -2.12 -5.25
CA ALA A 30 6.39 -2.76 -6.32
C ALA A 30 7.38 -3.81 -5.82
N HIS A 31 7.95 -3.64 -4.61
CA HIS A 31 8.96 -4.56 -4.09
C HIS A 31 8.42 -5.99 -3.94
N PHE A 32 7.14 -6.18 -3.65
CA PHE A 32 6.54 -7.50 -3.55
C PHE A 32 6.70 -8.30 -4.86
N PHE A 33 6.52 -7.67 -6.01
CA PHE A 33 6.63 -8.32 -7.33
C PHE A 33 8.07 -8.48 -7.79
N ARG A 34 9.00 -7.68 -7.29
CA ARG A 34 10.44 -7.93 -7.51
C ARG A 34 10.91 -9.18 -6.79
N GLU A 35 10.40 -9.41 -5.58
CA GLU A 35 10.71 -10.59 -4.75
C GLU A 35 9.93 -11.84 -5.18
N HIS A 36 8.70 -11.64 -5.73
CA HIS A 36 7.76 -12.70 -6.14
C HIS A 36 7.21 -12.41 -7.53
N PRO A 37 8.02 -12.59 -8.60
CA PRO A 37 7.66 -12.18 -9.97
C PRO A 37 6.53 -12.99 -10.60
N THR A 38 6.23 -14.17 -10.08
CA THR A 38 5.21 -15.07 -10.64
C THR A 38 4.30 -15.66 -9.57
N GLY A 39 3.15 -16.21 -10.00
CA GLY A 39 2.25 -16.96 -9.12
C GLY A 39 1.46 -16.13 -8.12
N ALA A 40 1.54 -14.81 -8.17
CA ALA A 40 0.78 -13.95 -7.27
C ALA A 40 -0.72 -13.92 -7.64
N THR A 41 -1.57 -13.85 -6.62
CA THR A 41 -3.02 -13.74 -6.73
C THR A 41 -3.54 -12.62 -5.84
N VAL A 42 -4.69 -12.06 -6.19
CA VAL A 42 -5.37 -11.00 -5.44
C VAL A 42 -6.66 -11.55 -4.85
N LYS A 43 -6.83 -11.40 -3.54
CA LYS A 43 -8.04 -11.84 -2.82
C LYS A 43 -8.81 -10.63 -2.29
N ALA A 44 -10.09 -10.55 -2.64
CA ALA A 44 -11.06 -9.60 -2.10
C ALA A 44 -12.43 -10.29 -1.97
N HIS A 45 -13.18 -9.99 -0.92
CA HIS A 45 -14.57 -10.46 -0.71
C HIS A 45 -14.80 -11.96 -0.94
N GLY A 46 -13.86 -12.80 -0.49
CA GLY A 46 -13.95 -14.25 -0.66
C GLY A 46 -13.59 -14.75 -2.07
N ALA A 47 -13.40 -13.86 -3.04
CA ALA A 47 -12.99 -14.21 -4.40
C ALA A 47 -11.47 -14.04 -4.57
N ILE A 48 -10.88 -14.92 -5.37
CA ILE A 48 -9.46 -14.85 -5.76
C ILE A 48 -9.39 -14.54 -7.26
N ARG A 49 -8.47 -13.67 -7.66
CA ARG A 49 -8.21 -13.32 -9.06
C ARG A 49 -6.74 -13.48 -9.39
N THR A 50 -6.47 -14.01 -10.56
CA THR A 50 -5.14 -14.03 -11.16
C THR A 50 -4.77 -12.63 -11.66
N ILE A 51 -3.51 -12.28 -11.53
CA ILE A 51 -2.95 -11.04 -12.05
C ILE A 51 -2.78 -11.19 -13.56
N ARG A 52 -3.20 -10.17 -14.31
CA ARG A 52 -3.02 -10.06 -15.76
C ARG A 52 -1.77 -9.28 -16.10
N GLN A 53 -1.55 -8.17 -15.38
CA GLN A 53 -0.44 -7.27 -15.61
C GLN A 53 0.00 -6.60 -14.32
N VAL A 54 1.30 -6.36 -14.20
CA VAL A 54 1.92 -5.53 -13.16
C VAL A 54 2.68 -4.41 -13.84
N THR A 55 2.32 -3.18 -13.57
CA THR A 55 3.01 -1.99 -14.05
C THR A 55 3.62 -1.27 -12.87
N THR A 56 4.93 -1.09 -12.85
CA THR A 56 5.62 -0.34 -11.80
C THR A 56 5.73 1.13 -12.18
N VAL A 57 5.54 2.02 -11.21
CA VAL A 57 5.76 3.46 -11.41
C VAL A 57 7.26 3.75 -11.28
N PRO A 58 7.93 4.24 -12.34
CA PRO A 58 9.38 4.43 -12.36
C PRO A 58 9.88 5.30 -11.20
N GLY A 59 11.00 4.91 -10.59
CA GLY A 59 11.63 5.66 -9.50
C GLY A 59 10.93 5.55 -8.14
N THR A 60 9.85 4.77 -8.05
CA THR A 60 9.03 4.59 -6.85
C THR A 60 8.95 3.12 -6.41
N ASP A 61 8.32 2.89 -5.26
CA ASP A 61 7.93 1.55 -4.83
C ASP A 61 6.42 1.31 -5.03
N ILE A 62 5.84 1.87 -6.08
CA ILE A 62 4.42 1.73 -6.42
C ILE A 62 4.25 0.77 -7.59
N ALA A 63 3.25 -0.10 -7.50
CA ALA A 63 2.78 -0.92 -8.59
C ALA A 63 1.26 -0.78 -8.78
N ILE A 64 0.86 -0.72 -10.04
CA ILE A 64 -0.52 -0.85 -10.50
C ILE A 64 -0.69 -2.25 -11.06
N VAL A 65 -1.65 -2.98 -10.54
CA VAL A 65 -1.90 -4.38 -10.89
C VAL A 65 -3.27 -4.52 -11.51
N THR A 66 -3.33 -5.06 -12.71
CA THR A 66 -4.59 -5.39 -13.38
C THR A 66 -4.95 -6.85 -13.12
N VAL A 67 -6.19 -7.09 -12.73
CA VAL A 67 -6.74 -8.43 -12.47
C VAL A 67 -8.00 -8.68 -13.29
N ARG A 68 -8.52 -9.91 -13.26
CA ARG A 68 -9.89 -10.14 -13.75
C ARG A 68 -10.88 -9.41 -12.84
N PRO A 69 -11.93 -8.74 -13.38
CA PRO A 69 -12.83 -7.93 -12.59
C PRO A 69 -13.50 -8.66 -11.42
N PHE A 70 -13.60 -7.99 -10.31
CA PHE A 70 -14.42 -8.39 -9.17
C PHE A 70 -15.86 -7.91 -9.39
N ARG A 71 -16.64 -8.66 -10.21
CA ARG A 71 -17.99 -8.26 -10.65
C ARG A 71 -18.93 -7.86 -9.51
N LYS A 72 -18.80 -8.48 -8.33
CA LYS A 72 -19.61 -8.13 -7.15
C LYS A 72 -19.35 -6.72 -6.61
N LEU A 73 -18.28 -6.05 -7.05
CA LEU A 73 -17.89 -4.72 -6.64
C LEU A 73 -18.22 -3.64 -7.68
N SER A 74 -18.89 -3.97 -8.76
CA SER A 74 -19.21 -3.04 -9.86
C SER A 74 -20.10 -1.84 -9.45
N GLY A 75 -20.81 -1.93 -8.32
CA GLY A 75 -21.61 -0.84 -7.75
C GLY A 75 -21.00 -0.15 -6.53
N GLU A 76 -19.78 -0.54 -6.13
CA GLU A 76 -19.14 -0.01 -4.94
C GLU A 76 -18.41 1.32 -5.23
N THR A 77 -18.33 2.15 -4.20
CA THR A 77 -17.53 3.39 -4.26
C THR A 77 -16.08 3.08 -3.85
N PHE A 78 -15.16 3.34 -4.75
CA PHE A 78 -13.73 3.18 -4.51
C PHE A 78 -13.12 4.46 -3.93
N PRO A 79 -12.02 4.33 -3.13
CA PRO A 79 -11.37 5.48 -2.54
C PRO A 79 -10.73 6.36 -3.61
N ARG A 80 -10.88 7.68 -3.45
CA ARG A 80 -10.18 8.65 -4.30
C ARG A 80 -8.71 8.73 -3.90
N ILE A 81 -7.86 8.96 -4.90
CA ILE A 81 -6.44 9.22 -4.71
C ILE A 81 -6.14 10.71 -4.73
N VAL A 82 -5.02 11.09 -4.11
CA VAL A 82 -4.41 12.42 -4.23
C VAL A 82 -3.00 12.22 -4.75
N GLU A 83 -2.72 12.80 -5.90
CA GLU A 83 -1.42 12.75 -6.55
C GLU A 83 -0.67 14.07 -6.39
N GLY A 84 0.68 14.03 -6.42
CA GLY A 84 1.54 15.20 -6.45
C GLY A 84 1.56 16.04 -5.15
N ALA A 85 0.83 15.66 -4.10
CA ALA A 85 0.72 16.44 -2.88
C ALA A 85 1.07 15.64 -1.62
N ALA A 86 1.73 16.29 -0.67
CA ALA A 86 2.00 15.75 0.65
C ALA A 86 1.09 16.39 1.69
N PRO A 87 0.59 15.63 2.67
CA PRO A 87 -0.15 16.18 3.80
C PRO A 87 0.73 17.11 4.66
N ARG A 88 0.08 18.00 5.42
CA ARG A 88 0.77 18.82 6.41
C ARG A 88 1.21 17.96 7.60
N ILE A 89 2.35 18.32 8.22
CA ILE A 89 2.84 17.68 9.44
C ILE A 89 1.75 17.74 10.53
N GLY A 90 1.58 16.65 11.28
CA GLY A 90 0.56 16.53 12.32
C GLY A 90 -0.83 16.16 11.82
N THR A 91 -1.04 16.06 10.50
CA THR A 91 -2.35 15.63 9.96
C THR A 91 -2.63 14.16 10.33
N PRO A 92 -3.85 13.86 10.83
CA PRO A 92 -4.26 12.47 11.08
C PRO A 92 -4.17 11.62 9.80
N ALA A 93 -3.50 10.48 9.92
CA ALA A 93 -3.35 9.51 8.84
C ALA A 93 -3.73 8.11 9.33
N VAL A 94 -4.25 7.29 8.43
CA VAL A 94 -4.55 5.88 8.73
C VAL A 94 -3.94 5.00 7.66
N THR A 95 -3.09 4.07 8.08
CA THR A 95 -2.59 2.99 7.22
C THR A 95 -3.52 1.78 7.36
N PHE A 96 -3.88 1.16 6.25
CA PHE A 96 -4.67 -0.06 6.24
C PHE A 96 -3.86 -1.22 5.66
N GLY A 97 -4.01 -2.42 6.23
CA GLY A 97 -3.32 -3.58 5.73
C GLY A 97 -3.71 -4.89 6.41
N PHE A 98 -3.06 -5.97 5.97
CA PHE A 98 -3.23 -7.34 6.49
C PHE A 98 -2.00 -7.81 7.27
N GLY A 99 -1.20 -6.86 7.79
CA GLY A 99 0.04 -7.15 8.48
C GLY A 99 -0.11 -8.10 9.66
N GLY A 100 0.97 -8.85 9.98
CA GLY A 100 0.99 -9.81 11.07
C GLY A 100 0.16 -11.07 10.80
N ARG A 101 0.01 -11.47 9.52
CA ARG A 101 -0.82 -12.61 9.07
C ARG A 101 -2.30 -12.46 9.40
N ALA A 102 -2.78 -11.23 9.55
CA ALA A 102 -4.17 -10.96 9.85
C ALA A 102 -5.10 -11.50 8.74
N ARG A 103 -6.16 -12.18 9.17
CA ARG A 103 -7.21 -12.68 8.24
C ARG A 103 -8.17 -11.56 7.82
N ARG A 104 -8.28 -10.52 8.65
CA ARG A 104 -9.10 -9.34 8.41
C ARG A 104 -8.21 -8.11 8.31
N MET A 105 -8.63 -7.14 7.52
CA MET A 105 -8.00 -5.83 7.43
C MET A 105 -7.87 -5.18 8.81
N GLN A 106 -6.74 -4.54 9.04
CA GLN A 106 -6.46 -3.76 10.23
C GLN A 106 -6.22 -2.30 9.86
N ALA A 107 -6.76 -1.39 10.66
CA ALA A 107 -6.46 0.03 10.59
C ALA A 107 -5.35 0.36 11.61
N ARG A 108 -4.40 1.16 11.19
CA ARG A 108 -3.30 1.67 12.02
C ARG A 108 -3.38 3.20 12.01
N PRO A 109 -4.15 3.79 12.94
CA PRO A 109 -4.23 5.25 13.05
C PRO A 109 -2.90 5.83 13.46
N GLY A 110 -2.65 7.07 13.04
CA GLY A 110 -1.40 7.75 13.31
C GLY A 110 -1.41 9.19 12.83
N LEU A 111 -0.20 9.75 12.73
CA LEU A 111 0.03 11.13 12.34
C LEU A 111 1.08 11.19 11.22
N TRP A 112 0.85 12.09 10.28
CA TRP A 112 1.83 12.42 9.26
C TRP A 112 2.97 13.23 9.86
N LEU A 113 4.20 12.73 9.74
CA LEU A 113 5.39 13.36 10.31
C LEU A 113 6.12 14.29 9.33
N GLY A 114 5.84 14.17 8.04
CA GLY A 114 6.49 14.95 6.99
C GLY A 114 6.94 14.11 5.82
N THR A 115 7.78 14.71 4.97
CA THR A 115 8.30 14.09 3.75
C THR A 115 9.80 14.25 3.68
N ILE A 116 10.49 13.20 3.26
CA ILE A 116 11.94 13.21 2.97
C ILE A 116 12.16 12.84 1.50
N PRO A 117 13.26 13.28 0.87
CA PRO A 117 13.50 13.01 -0.54
C PRO A 117 13.58 11.53 -0.88
N LEU A 118 14.16 10.71 -0.01
CA LEU A 118 14.41 9.30 -0.24
C LEU A 118 14.46 8.51 1.06
N ALA A 119 13.82 7.36 1.10
CA ALA A 119 14.06 6.30 2.07
C ALA A 119 14.43 5.01 1.34
N MET A 120 15.25 4.16 1.97
CA MET A 120 15.69 2.90 1.39
C MET A 120 15.62 1.76 2.42
N SER A 121 15.37 0.54 1.93
CA SER A 121 15.57 -0.67 2.73
C SER A 121 17.06 -0.86 3.09
N ARG A 122 17.35 -1.70 4.09
CA ARG A 122 18.74 -2.03 4.47
C ARG A 122 19.53 -2.62 3.30
N SER A 123 18.90 -3.45 2.48
CA SER A 123 19.50 -4.04 1.28
C SER A 123 19.63 -3.04 0.11
N ARG A 124 19.09 -1.82 0.25
CA ARG A 124 18.94 -0.82 -0.81
C ARG A 124 18.12 -1.26 -2.03
N ALA A 125 17.50 -2.45 -1.97
CA ALA A 125 16.69 -2.98 -3.05
C ALA A 125 15.35 -2.25 -3.22
N THR A 126 14.80 -1.72 -2.12
CA THR A 126 13.57 -0.93 -2.16
C THR A 126 13.88 0.54 -1.90
N ARG A 127 13.43 1.40 -2.82
CA ARG A 127 13.57 2.86 -2.75
C ARG A 127 12.18 3.48 -2.73
N VAL A 128 11.96 4.39 -1.79
CA VAL A 128 10.71 5.15 -1.61
C VAL A 128 11.01 6.61 -1.89
N ARG A 129 10.46 7.16 -2.97
CA ARG A 129 10.78 8.50 -3.44
C ARG A 129 9.55 9.17 -4.10
N PRO A 130 9.09 10.35 -3.62
CA PRO A 130 9.40 10.91 -2.31
C PRO A 130 8.81 10.04 -1.20
N ALA A 131 9.45 10.04 -0.04
CA ALA A 131 9.03 9.25 1.09
C ALA A 131 8.28 10.10 2.11
N GLY A 132 6.98 9.85 2.28
CA GLY A 132 6.24 10.30 3.43
C GLY A 132 6.60 9.47 4.67
N LEU A 133 6.49 10.07 5.84
CA LEU A 133 6.69 9.42 7.12
C LEU A 133 5.41 9.47 7.93
N VAL A 134 4.96 8.32 8.43
CA VAL A 134 3.77 8.21 9.28
C VAL A 134 4.15 7.52 10.58
N PHE A 135 3.87 8.16 11.71
CA PHE A 135 3.87 7.52 13.02
C PHE A 135 2.53 6.80 13.20
N ASN A 136 2.56 5.51 13.54
CA ASN A 136 1.37 4.72 13.79
C ASN A 136 1.26 4.37 15.28
N THR A 137 0.10 4.60 15.88
CA THR A 137 -0.17 4.24 17.29
C THR A 137 -0.09 2.72 17.51
N LYS A 138 -0.53 1.94 16.52
CA LYS A 138 -0.23 0.50 16.40
C LYS A 138 0.83 0.33 15.32
N PRO A 139 1.98 -0.31 15.62
CA PRO A 139 3.07 -0.40 14.67
C PRO A 139 2.67 -1.10 13.37
N ALA A 140 3.16 -0.58 12.24
CA ALA A 140 3.10 -1.30 10.98
C ALA A 140 4.00 -2.53 11.06
N VAL A 141 3.57 -3.62 10.47
CA VAL A 141 4.29 -4.90 10.49
C VAL A 141 4.32 -5.52 9.10
N LYS A 142 5.13 -6.56 8.91
CA LYS A 142 5.20 -7.30 7.63
C LYS A 142 3.81 -7.71 7.14
N GLY A 143 3.54 -7.44 5.86
CA GLY A 143 2.25 -7.66 5.22
C GLY A 143 1.38 -6.42 5.11
N ASP A 144 1.69 -5.32 5.82
CA ASP A 144 1.03 -4.02 5.61
C ASP A 144 1.56 -3.30 4.36
N SER A 145 2.76 -3.65 3.90
CA SER A 145 3.33 -3.13 2.64
C SER A 145 2.33 -3.22 1.50
N GLY A 146 2.23 -2.18 0.69
CA GLY A 146 1.27 -2.06 -0.39
C GLY A 146 -0.10 -1.56 0.05
N GLY A 147 -0.37 -1.51 1.35
CA GLY A 147 -1.61 -0.98 1.88
C GLY A 147 -1.72 0.53 1.70
N PRO A 148 -2.93 1.06 1.51
CA PRO A 148 -3.14 2.49 1.32
C PRO A 148 -2.91 3.26 2.62
N VAL A 149 -2.31 4.43 2.49
CA VAL A 149 -2.27 5.43 3.55
C VAL A 149 -3.26 6.53 3.23
N MET A 150 -4.18 6.75 4.13
CA MET A 150 -5.30 7.68 3.92
C MET A 150 -5.20 8.90 4.82
N VAL A 151 -5.49 10.05 4.24
CA VAL A 151 -5.62 11.35 4.92
C VAL A 151 -6.91 12.01 4.41
N GLY A 152 -7.75 12.46 5.31
CA GLY A 152 -9.03 13.09 4.94
C GLY A 152 -9.92 12.21 4.05
N GLY A 153 -9.88 10.88 4.22
CA GLY A 153 -10.67 9.94 3.42
C GLY A 153 -10.16 9.68 2.00
N ARG A 154 -8.96 10.16 1.65
CA ARG A 154 -8.33 9.98 0.33
C ARG A 154 -7.01 9.25 0.48
N ILE A 155 -6.63 8.44 -0.50
CA ILE A 155 -5.33 7.78 -0.55
C ILE A 155 -4.28 8.80 -0.97
N VAL A 156 -3.26 9.01 -0.13
CA VAL A 156 -2.11 9.90 -0.41
C VAL A 156 -0.86 9.12 -0.82
N GLY A 157 -0.84 7.83 -0.58
CA GLY A 157 0.30 6.99 -0.91
C GLY A 157 0.12 5.54 -0.49
N VAL A 158 1.18 4.78 -0.69
CA VAL A 158 1.28 3.34 -0.44
C VAL A 158 2.32 3.10 0.64
N GLN A 159 1.97 2.35 1.68
CA GLN A 159 2.93 1.96 2.70
C GLN A 159 4.02 1.06 2.10
N SER A 160 5.27 1.35 2.40
CA SER A 160 6.42 0.68 1.80
C SER A 160 7.31 0.00 2.82
N LEU A 161 8.06 0.78 3.61
CA LEU A 161 9.02 0.26 4.57
C LEU A 161 8.59 0.57 6.01
N ILE A 162 9.19 -0.16 6.93
CA ILE A 162 9.05 0.05 8.38
C ILE A 162 10.40 0.50 8.91
N LEU A 163 10.42 1.52 9.75
CA LEU A 163 11.63 1.94 10.43
C LEU A 163 11.86 1.04 11.66
N ASP A 164 12.74 0.07 11.49
CA ASP A 164 13.06 -0.93 12.51
C ASP A 164 14.56 -1.09 12.77
N PRO A 165 15.27 -0.03 13.18
CA PRO A 165 16.68 -0.11 13.46
C PRO A 165 16.94 -1.18 14.54
N PHE A 166 17.92 -2.05 14.27
CA PHE A 166 18.30 -3.16 15.15
C PHE A 166 17.14 -4.11 15.52
N GLY A 167 16.13 -4.23 14.61
CA GLY A 167 14.96 -5.09 14.84
C GLY A 167 13.90 -4.48 15.77
N LYS A 168 14.08 -3.25 16.23
CA LYS A 168 13.12 -2.54 17.07
C LYS A 168 12.22 -1.66 16.19
N ASN A 169 10.93 -1.98 16.12
CA ASN A 169 9.95 -1.19 15.38
C ASN A 169 9.69 0.14 16.10
N LEU A 170 10.07 1.25 15.48
CA LEU A 170 9.89 2.61 16.01
C LEU A 170 8.48 3.19 15.76
N ARG A 171 7.53 2.39 15.27
CA ARG A 171 6.18 2.80 14.91
C ARG A 171 6.13 3.83 13.77
N VAL A 172 7.23 3.99 13.04
CA VAL A 172 7.30 4.85 11.86
C VAL A 172 7.35 3.99 10.61
N ALA A 173 6.46 4.27 9.68
CA ALA A 173 6.43 3.66 8.36
C ALA A 173 6.74 4.70 7.30
N THR A 174 7.37 4.27 6.21
CA THR A 174 7.50 5.09 5.01
C THR A 174 6.32 4.86 4.08
N VAL A 175 5.92 5.94 3.44
CA VAL A 175 4.81 5.99 2.49
C VAL A 175 5.35 6.50 1.17
N ASN A 176 5.24 5.72 0.12
CA ASN A 176 5.51 6.25 -1.22
C ASN A 176 4.32 7.13 -1.63
N LEU A 177 4.54 8.44 -1.69
CA LEU A 177 3.55 9.38 -2.20
C LEU A 177 3.24 9.07 -3.67
N LEU A 178 2.00 9.30 -4.07
CA LEU A 178 1.56 9.07 -5.44
C LEU A 178 2.04 10.24 -6.33
N PRO A 179 2.94 10.01 -7.30
CA PRO A 179 3.29 11.01 -8.31
C PRO A 179 2.09 11.39 -9.17
N GLU A 180 2.11 12.56 -9.78
CA GLU A 180 1.11 12.93 -10.78
C GLU A 180 1.09 11.94 -11.95
N GLY A 181 -0.13 11.54 -12.38
CA GLY A 181 -0.32 10.59 -13.46
C GLY A 181 -0.02 9.13 -13.10
N THR A 182 0.02 8.78 -11.81
CA THR A 182 0.16 7.39 -11.34
C THR A 182 -0.99 6.51 -11.82
N VAL A 183 -2.19 7.05 -11.82
CA VAL A 183 -3.41 6.37 -12.28
C VAL A 183 -4.03 7.22 -13.40
N ARG A 184 -3.99 6.69 -14.62
CA ARG A 184 -4.61 7.26 -15.82
C ARG A 184 -5.80 6.45 -16.23
#